data_e44a4236d4c26df340e7569ec87921d3
#
_entry.id   e44a4236d4c26df340e7569ec87921d3
#
_cell.length_a   1.000
_cell.length_b   1.000
_cell.length_c   1.000
_cell.angle_alpha   90.00
_cell.angle_beta   90.00
_cell.angle_gamma   90.00
#
_symmetry.space_group_name_H-M   'P 1'
#
loop_
_entity.id
_entity.type
_entity.pdbx_description
1 polymer ?
#
loop_
_entity_poly.entity_id
_entity_poly.type
_entity_poly.pdbx_seq_one_letter_code
_entity_poly.pdbx_strand_id
1 'polypeptide(L)'
;LQAGAAPAPTPPVPPTGKVSTLKPSTDADIIAWFRKVARYDDYHVPRRVAARDVKGPLPKVIDDERDHVQTRMLSLLAGQGGVKTLDLPQVTGKELRPFEVVGIPLPPGFHVVEIASQKLGASLLDGRHGEGRTMYVRTSALVTNLGVHFKLGRENAAVWVTSLDKGKPVAGAKVRVSDCRGRELAQAITNEQGVAMIEGLSPDAPSCHSNDDYGQGSSAYFVSARHAQGGVEDMAFTWSDWQRGIEPWRFNVPTSSEVQPDARAHTVFDRTLLRAGETVSM
;
A
#
# COMPACT_ATOMS: atom_id res chain seq x y z
N LEU A 1 -4.62 56.96 37.29
CA LEU A 1 -4.02 55.85 36.54
C LEU A 1 -5.10 54.75 36.37
N GLN A 2 -5.80 54.75 35.22
CA GLN A 2 -6.70 53.68 34.84
C GLN A 2 -5.90 52.50 34.34
N ALA A 3 -6.02 51.35 35.01
CA ALA A 3 -5.49 50.10 34.51
C ALA A 3 -6.18 49.72 33.25
N GLY A 4 -5.45 49.72 32.12
CA GLY A 4 -5.98 49.25 30.83
C GLY A 4 -6.35 47.79 30.92
N ALA A 5 -7.57 47.45 30.50
CA ALA A 5 -8.01 46.07 30.41
C ALA A 5 -7.09 45.31 29.45
N ALA A 6 -6.63 44.11 29.87
CA ALA A 6 -5.85 43.22 29.03
C ALA A 6 -6.66 42.94 27.74
N PRO A 7 -6.03 42.90 26.55
CA PRO A 7 -6.72 42.59 25.31
C PRO A 7 -7.34 41.20 25.43
N ALA A 8 -8.57 41.07 24.97
CA ALA A 8 -9.29 39.81 24.93
C ALA A 8 -8.45 38.77 24.11
N PRO A 9 -8.40 37.52 24.54
CA PRO A 9 -7.64 36.51 23.80
C PRO A 9 -8.20 36.40 22.39
N THR A 10 -7.31 36.52 21.40
CA THR A 10 -7.67 36.37 19.99
C THR A 10 -8.26 34.97 19.78
N PRO A 11 -9.45 34.85 19.17
CA PRO A 11 -10.03 33.52 18.94
C PRO A 11 -9.04 32.66 18.14
N PRO A 12 -8.93 31.35 18.46
CA PRO A 12 -8.01 30.46 17.76
C PRO A 12 -8.37 30.44 16.26
N VAL A 13 -7.36 30.67 15.45
CA VAL A 13 -7.52 30.64 13.97
C VAL A 13 -7.87 29.21 13.58
N PRO A 14 -8.93 28.95 12.82
CA PRO A 14 -9.34 27.58 12.47
C PRO A 14 -8.27 26.86 11.65
N PRO A 15 -8.04 25.56 11.87
CA PRO A 15 -7.01 24.80 11.18
C PRO A 15 -7.25 24.77 9.65
N THR A 16 -6.18 24.88 8.86
CA THR A 16 -6.26 24.87 7.39
C THR A 16 -6.50 23.48 6.79
N GLY A 17 -6.37 22.44 7.59
CA GLY A 17 -6.56 21.06 7.20
C GLY A 17 -6.45 20.12 8.39
N LYS A 18 -6.76 18.86 8.14
CA LYS A 18 -6.69 17.78 9.14
C LYS A 18 -5.98 16.59 8.53
N VAL A 19 -5.16 15.92 9.35
CA VAL A 19 -4.60 14.60 9.03
C VAL A 19 -5.32 13.58 9.87
N SER A 20 -5.93 12.60 9.23
CA SER A 20 -6.55 11.45 9.89
C SER A 20 -5.71 10.20 9.62
N THR A 21 -5.52 9.36 10.64
CA THR A 21 -4.75 8.13 10.53
C THR A 21 -5.51 6.96 11.11
N LEU A 22 -5.41 5.81 10.47
CA LEU A 22 -5.95 4.53 10.93
C LEU A 22 -4.84 3.49 10.87
N LYS A 23 -4.70 2.68 11.92
CA LYS A 23 -3.74 1.57 11.99
C LYS A 23 -4.47 0.23 12.02
N PRO A 24 -4.68 -0.43 10.86
CA PRO A 24 -5.15 -1.82 10.82
C PRO A 24 -4.11 -2.75 11.46
N SER A 25 -4.56 -3.80 12.14
CA SER A 25 -3.69 -4.70 12.90
C SER A 25 -3.64 -6.13 12.33
N THR A 26 -4.73 -6.61 11.75
CA THR A 26 -4.80 -7.94 11.17
C THR A 26 -4.41 -7.92 9.69
N ASP A 27 -3.89 -9.03 9.17
CA ASP A 27 -3.55 -9.15 7.76
C ASP A 27 -4.76 -8.92 6.86
N ALA A 28 -5.92 -9.43 7.25
CA ALA A 28 -7.16 -9.24 6.51
C ALA A 28 -7.56 -7.74 6.42
N ASP A 29 -7.46 -7.02 7.55
CA ASP A 29 -7.75 -5.58 7.56
C ASP A 29 -6.71 -4.78 6.75
N ILE A 30 -5.42 -5.13 6.86
CA ILE A 30 -4.35 -4.50 6.08
C ILE A 30 -4.62 -4.68 4.58
N ILE A 31 -4.91 -5.90 4.14
CA ILE A 31 -5.24 -6.22 2.75
C ILE A 31 -6.47 -5.42 2.29
N ALA A 32 -7.53 -5.41 3.10
CA ALA A 32 -8.77 -4.70 2.76
C ALA A 32 -8.54 -3.19 2.61
N TRP A 33 -7.80 -2.59 3.55
CA TRP A 33 -7.48 -1.16 3.50
C TRP A 33 -6.49 -0.80 2.39
N PHE A 34 -5.46 -1.63 2.17
CA PHE A 34 -4.51 -1.45 1.08
C PHE A 34 -5.23 -1.38 -0.27
N ARG A 35 -6.12 -2.35 -0.54
CA ARG A 35 -6.94 -2.37 -1.76
C ARG A 35 -7.94 -1.21 -1.84
N LYS A 36 -8.55 -0.87 -0.70
CA LYS A 36 -9.46 0.26 -0.64
C LYS A 36 -8.74 1.56 -1.01
N VAL A 37 -7.59 1.85 -0.41
CA VAL A 37 -6.79 3.03 -0.75
C VAL A 37 -6.42 3.03 -2.23
N ALA A 38 -5.91 1.93 -2.76
CA ALA A 38 -5.55 1.81 -4.17
C ALA A 38 -6.73 2.07 -5.12
N ARG A 39 -7.91 1.56 -4.80
CA ARG A 39 -9.14 1.81 -5.60
C ARG A 39 -9.50 3.29 -5.66
N TYR A 40 -9.27 4.02 -4.58
CA TYR A 40 -9.60 5.44 -4.49
C TYR A 40 -8.47 6.37 -4.96
N ASP A 41 -7.37 5.82 -5.51
CA ASP A 41 -6.40 6.57 -6.30
C ASP A 41 -6.97 6.96 -7.67
N ASP A 42 -7.90 6.15 -8.21
CA ASP A 42 -8.68 6.53 -9.38
C ASP A 42 -9.50 7.78 -9.12
N TYR A 43 -9.67 8.62 -10.15
CA TYR A 43 -10.40 9.88 -10.02
C TYR A 43 -11.88 9.69 -9.73
N HIS A 44 -12.47 8.60 -10.20
CA HIS A 44 -13.87 8.26 -10.05
C HIS A 44 -14.07 6.80 -9.62
N VAL A 45 -15.10 6.57 -8.81
CA VAL A 45 -15.59 5.22 -8.48
C VAL A 45 -17.11 5.16 -8.66
N PRO A 46 -17.69 4.00 -8.98
CA PRO A 46 -19.14 3.85 -9.01
C PRO A 46 -19.77 4.20 -7.66
N ARG A 47 -20.91 4.87 -7.71
CA ARG A 47 -21.64 5.28 -6.50
C ARG A 47 -21.95 4.11 -5.57
N ARG A 48 -22.30 2.94 -6.14
CA ARG A 48 -22.55 1.71 -5.37
C ARG A 48 -21.33 1.26 -4.57
N VAL A 49 -20.13 1.41 -5.13
CA VAL A 49 -18.85 1.08 -4.46
C VAL A 49 -18.56 2.09 -3.35
N ALA A 50 -18.72 3.37 -3.63
CA ALA A 50 -18.56 4.43 -2.64
C ALA A 50 -19.55 4.26 -1.47
N ALA A 51 -20.80 3.93 -1.73
CA ALA A 51 -21.83 3.70 -0.71
C ALA A 51 -21.48 2.55 0.25
N ARG A 52 -20.79 1.54 -0.24
CA ARG A 52 -20.30 0.42 0.58
C ARG A 52 -19.07 0.82 1.42
N ASP A 53 -18.16 1.57 0.84
CA ASP A 53 -16.83 1.82 1.39
C ASP A 53 -16.77 3.03 2.34
N VAL A 54 -17.67 4.01 2.17
CA VAL A 54 -17.69 5.29 2.89
C VAL A 54 -18.87 5.34 3.86
N LYS A 55 -18.62 5.75 5.10
CA LYS A 55 -19.66 5.91 6.13
C LYS A 55 -20.30 7.29 6.16
N GLY A 56 -19.68 8.27 5.47
CA GLY A 56 -20.19 9.64 5.36
C GLY A 56 -21.18 9.85 4.22
N PRO A 57 -21.73 11.04 4.10
CA PRO A 57 -22.60 11.39 2.97
C PRO A 57 -21.81 11.36 1.65
N LEU A 58 -22.44 10.82 0.62
CA LEU A 58 -21.84 10.81 -0.71
C LEU A 58 -22.07 12.17 -1.41
N PRO A 59 -21.10 12.67 -2.19
CA PRO A 59 -21.30 13.83 -3.03
C PRO A 59 -22.34 13.55 -4.11
N LYS A 60 -22.83 14.61 -4.75
CA LYS A 60 -23.66 14.49 -5.95
C LYS A 60 -22.89 13.73 -7.02
N VAL A 61 -23.62 12.97 -7.81
CA VAL A 61 -23.09 12.26 -8.98
C VAL A 61 -22.47 13.27 -9.95
N ILE A 62 -21.28 12.98 -10.47
CA ILE A 62 -20.57 13.86 -11.40
C ILE A 62 -20.96 13.52 -12.84
N ASP A 63 -21.21 12.24 -13.11
CA ASP A 63 -21.59 11.73 -14.41
C ASP A 63 -22.90 10.95 -14.24
N ASP A 64 -24.00 11.58 -14.61
CA ASP A 64 -25.34 11.02 -14.46
C ASP A 64 -25.53 9.75 -15.32
N GLU A 65 -24.82 9.63 -16.45
CA GLU A 65 -24.89 8.45 -17.32
C GLU A 65 -24.17 7.22 -16.73
N ARG A 66 -23.13 7.45 -15.93
CA ARG A 66 -22.29 6.35 -15.39
C ARG A 66 -22.47 6.12 -13.91
N ASP A 67 -23.24 6.96 -13.22
CA ASP A 67 -23.42 6.90 -11.74
C ASP A 67 -22.08 6.81 -10.96
N HIS A 68 -21.14 7.68 -11.32
CA HIS A 68 -19.81 7.75 -10.68
C HIS A 68 -19.71 8.95 -9.74
N VAL A 69 -18.89 8.80 -8.70
CA VAL A 69 -18.57 9.87 -7.76
C VAL A 69 -17.07 10.14 -7.75
N GLN A 70 -16.71 11.42 -7.58
CA GLN A 70 -15.32 11.84 -7.52
C GLN A 70 -14.69 11.44 -6.18
N THR A 71 -13.61 10.68 -6.23
CA THR A 71 -12.94 10.11 -5.05
C THR A 71 -12.36 11.18 -4.14
N ARG A 72 -11.87 12.29 -4.69
CA ARG A 72 -11.28 13.40 -3.92
C ARG A 72 -12.29 14.18 -3.08
N MET A 73 -13.58 13.96 -3.29
CA MET A 73 -14.65 14.58 -2.50
C MET A 73 -15.17 13.67 -1.38
N LEU A 74 -14.55 12.50 -1.19
CA LEU A 74 -14.93 11.48 -0.22
C LEU A 74 -13.86 11.30 0.85
N SER A 75 -14.27 11.19 2.11
CA SER A 75 -13.40 10.72 3.18
C SER A 75 -13.59 9.21 3.37
N LEU A 76 -12.51 8.44 3.30
CA LEU A 76 -12.51 7.02 3.63
C LEU A 76 -12.48 6.77 5.14
N LEU A 77 -11.91 7.71 5.90
CA LEU A 77 -11.70 7.56 7.34
C LEU A 77 -12.82 8.17 8.18
N ALA A 78 -13.69 9.02 7.61
CA ALA A 78 -14.81 9.59 8.35
C ALA A 78 -15.74 8.49 8.90
N GLY A 79 -16.04 8.57 10.21
CA GLY A 79 -16.91 7.62 10.89
C GLY A 79 -16.32 6.22 11.11
N GLN A 80 -15.04 5.98 10.77
CA GLN A 80 -14.36 4.73 11.07
C GLN A 80 -13.89 4.71 12.53
N GLY A 81 -14.00 3.53 13.17
CA GLY A 81 -13.46 3.33 14.53
C GLY A 81 -11.94 3.35 14.54
N GLY A 82 -11.33 3.83 15.64
CA GLY A 82 -9.87 3.82 15.81
C GLY A 82 -9.10 4.88 15.03
N VAL A 83 -9.78 5.79 14.35
CA VAL A 83 -9.15 6.92 13.64
C VAL A 83 -8.62 7.94 14.65
N LYS A 84 -7.38 8.35 14.46
CA LYS A 84 -6.77 9.47 15.16
C LYS A 84 -6.68 10.66 14.21
N THR A 85 -6.98 11.85 14.71
CA THR A 85 -6.96 13.08 13.91
C THR A 85 -6.01 14.10 14.51
N LEU A 86 -5.23 14.76 13.67
CA LEU A 86 -4.33 15.86 13.99
C LEU A 86 -4.72 17.05 13.13
N ASP A 87 -4.91 18.21 13.76
CA ASP A 87 -5.12 19.47 13.05
C ASP A 87 -3.77 19.97 12.50
N LEU A 88 -3.77 20.37 11.23
CA LEU A 88 -2.59 20.96 10.62
C LEU A 88 -2.44 22.42 11.11
N PRO A 89 -1.22 22.84 11.49
CA PRO A 89 -0.99 24.22 11.91
C PRO A 89 -1.28 25.18 10.77
N GLN A 90 -1.77 26.37 11.13
CA GLN A 90 -1.86 27.48 10.17
C GLN A 90 -0.53 28.21 10.10
N VAL A 91 -0.06 28.48 8.90
CA VAL A 91 1.00 29.44 8.68
C VAL A 91 0.42 30.84 8.86
N THR A 92 0.69 31.47 9.99
CA THR A 92 0.32 32.84 10.30
C THR A 92 1.54 33.74 10.05
N GLY A 93 1.56 34.45 8.91
CA GLY A 93 2.61 35.40 8.61
C GLY A 93 2.60 35.86 7.16
N LYS A 94 3.24 37.02 6.90
CA LYS A 94 3.40 37.55 5.55
C LYS A 94 4.45 36.79 4.72
N GLU A 95 5.26 35.95 5.36
CA GLU A 95 6.23 35.10 4.70
C GLU A 95 5.58 33.76 4.34
N LEU A 96 5.14 33.66 3.09
CA LEU A 96 4.81 32.40 2.46
C LEU A 96 6.11 31.61 2.25
N ARG A 97 6.53 30.85 3.25
CA ARG A 97 7.57 29.85 3.05
C ARG A 97 6.96 28.68 2.31
N PRO A 98 7.39 28.40 1.07
CA PRO A 98 6.76 27.36 0.26
C PRO A 98 7.04 25.92 0.76
N PHE A 99 7.85 25.76 1.82
CA PHE A 99 8.29 24.46 2.31
C PHE A 99 8.17 24.40 3.84
N GLU A 100 7.00 24.03 4.31
CA GLU A 100 6.82 23.60 5.69
C GLU A 100 6.73 22.07 5.72
N VAL A 101 7.56 21.43 6.53
CA VAL A 101 7.53 19.99 6.76
C VAL A 101 6.78 19.73 8.06
N VAL A 102 5.67 19.00 7.95
CA VAL A 102 4.89 18.56 9.10
C VAL A 102 5.18 17.09 9.36
N GLY A 103 5.76 16.77 10.53
CA GLY A 103 5.97 15.40 10.97
C GLY A 103 4.67 14.80 11.50
N ILE A 104 4.28 13.62 10.97
CA ILE A 104 3.14 12.85 11.47
C ILE A 104 3.70 11.70 12.30
N PRO A 105 3.44 11.62 13.63
CA PRO A 105 3.94 10.55 14.47
C PRO A 105 3.17 9.25 14.19
N LEU A 106 3.80 8.33 13.48
CA LEU A 106 3.26 7.01 13.18
C LEU A 106 4.10 5.94 13.89
N PRO A 107 3.52 5.14 14.81
CA PRO A 107 4.21 3.98 15.39
C PRO A 107 4.44 2.89 14.33
N PRO A 108 5.34 1.91 14.57
CA PRO A 108 5.55 0.80 13.65
C PRO A 108 4.26 0.11 13.27
N GLY A 109 4.11 -0.25 11.99
CA GLY A 109 2.95 -0.94 11.41
C GLY A 109 2.44 -0.29 10.13
N PHE A 110 1.36 -0.85 9.60
CA PHE A 110 0.67 -0.31 8.43
C PHE A 110 -0.33 0.78 8.85
N HIS A 111 -0.34 1.87 8.11
CA HIS A 111 -1.24 3.01 8.34
C HIS A 111 -1.94 3.44 7.07
N VAL A 112 -3.19 3.83 7.22
CA VAL A 112 -3.91 4.63 6.23
C VAL A 112 -3.87 6.07 6.71
N VAL A 113 -3.42 6.97 5.85
CA VAL A 113 -3.30 8.40 6.12
C VAL A 113 -4.20 9.15 5.16
N GLU A 114 -5.05 10.02 5.68
CA GLU A 114 -5.93 10.87 4.88
C GLU A 114 -5.79 12.32 5.32
N ILE A 115 -5.54 13.21 4.35
CA ILE A 115 -5.45 14.65 4.54
C ILE A 115 -6.73 15.28 3.99
N ALA A 116 -7.41 16.03 4.83
CA ALA A 116 -8.58 16.84 4.46
C ALA A 116 -8.19 18.32 4.42
N SER A 117 -8.47 19.02 3.32
CA SER A 117 -8.14 20.43 3.17
C SER A 117 -9.20 21.19 2.39
N GLN A 118 -9.72 22.25 3.00
CA GLN A 118 -10.62 23.20 2.32
C GLN A 118 -9.85 24.10 1.35
N LYS A 119 -8.59 24.45 1.65
CA LYS A 119 -7.76 25.26 0.73
C LYS A 119 -7.47 24.51 -0.57
N LEU A 120 -7.14 23.21 -0.49
CA LEU A 120 -7.01 22.37 -1.69
C LEU A 120 -8.35 22.23 -2.42
N GLY A 121 -9.44 22.09 -1.69
CA GLY A 121 -10.78 22.05 -2.26
C GLY A 121 -11.12 23.33 -3.04
N ALA A 122 -10.92 24.48 -2.45
CA ALA A 122 -11.13 25.78 -3.11
C ALA A 122 -10.27 25.95 -4.37
N SER A 123 -9.00 25.51 -4.31
CA SER A 123 -8.08 25.61 -5.45
C SER A 123 -8.39 24.65 -6.59
N LEU A 124 -8.81 23.43 -6.29
CA LEU A 124 -8.81 22.31 -7.25
C LEU A 124 -10.21 21.76 -7.55
N LEU A 125 -11.20 22.02 -6.72
CA LEU A 125 -12.56 21.49 -6.85
C LEU A 125 -13.64 22.55 -7.09
N ASP A 126 -13.50 23.78 -6.54
CA ASP A 126 -14.59 24.74 -6.49
C ASP A 126 -15.02 25.24 -7.86
N GLY A 127 -14.12 25.39 -8.82
CA GLY A 127 -14.45 25.87 -10.15
C GLY A 127 -15.48 25.03 -10.92
N ARG A 128 -15.68 23.76 -10.54
CA ARG A 128 -16.62 22.84 -11.20
C ARG A 128 -17.76 22.36 -10.30
N HIS A 129 -17.57 22.39 -8.99
CA HIS A 129 -18.46 21.70 -8.06
C HIS A 129 -19.03 22.59 -6.97
N GLY A 130 -18.81 23.92 -7.02
CA GLY A 130 -19.27 24.90 -6.06
C GLY A 130 -18.30 25.12 -4.89
N GLU A 131 -18.49 26.25 -4.20
CA GLU A 131 -17.59 26.74 -3.16
C GLU A 131 -17.65 25.90 -1.85
N GLY A 132 -16.59 25.99 -1.06
CA GLY A 132 -16.53 25.44 0.30
C GLY A 132 -16.31 23.93 0.40
N ARG A 133 -15.86 23.29 -0.67
CA ARG A 133 -15.62 21.84 -0.65
C ARG A 133 -14.29 21.49 -0.02
N THR A 134 -14.32 20.41 0.76
CA THR A 134 -13.11 19.79 1.30
C THR A 134 -12.58 18.78 0.29
N MET A 135 -11.29 18.88 -0.03
CA MET A 135 -10.58 17.87 -0.80
C MET A 135 -9.90 16.88 0.14
N TYR A 136 -10.01 15.61 -0.20
CA TYR A 136 -9.38 14.51 0.52
C TYR A 136 -8.28 13.87 -0.34
N VAL A 137 -7.09 13.78 0.24
CA VAL A 137 -5.96 13.06 -0.34
C VAL A 137 -5.56 11.96 0.62
N ARG A 138 -5.35 10.76 0.12
CA ARG A 138 -5.05 9.60 0.95
C ARG A 138 -3.88 8.79 0.42
N THR A 139 -3.21 8.09 1.32
CA THR A 139 -2.15 7.16 1.01
C THR A 139 -2.08 6.07 2.09
N SER A 140 -1.35 5.02 1.79
CA SER A 140 -0.92 4.05 2.79
C SER A 140 0.55 4.25 3.12
N ALA A 141 0.92 4.01 4.38
CA ALA A 141 2.28 4.09 4.86
C ALA A 141 2.62 2.85 5.69
N LEU A 142 3.75 2.23 5.42
CA LEU A 142 4.30 1.16 6.23
C LEU A 142 5.52 1.70 6.99
N VAL A 143 5.40 1.77 8.31
CA VAL A 143 6.49 2.18 9.21
C VAL A 143 7.08 0.93 9.82
N THR A 144 8.29 0.58 9.45
CA THR A 144 8.92 -0.68 9.87
C THR A 144 10.43 -0.62 9.76
N ASN A 145 11.11 -1.42 10.58
CA ASN A 145 12.53 -1.74 10.42
C ASN A 145 12.74 -3.16 9.82
N LEU A 146 11.69 -3.82 9.36
CA LEU A 146 11.76 -5.15 8.77
C LEU A 146 11.67 -5.09 7.24
N GLY A 147 12.53 -5.86 6.56
CA GLY A 147 12.43 -6.20 5.15
C GLY A 147 11.93 -7.63 4.99
N VAL A 148 10.91 -7.85 4.19
CA VAL A 148 10.36 -9.19 3.90
C VAL A 148 10.59 -9.52 2.44
N HIS A 149 11.29 -10.62 2.19
CA HIS A 149 11.55 -11.15 0.85
C HIS A 149 10.86 -12.50 0.71
N PHE A 150 10.13 -12.69 -0.37
CA PHE A 150 9.40 -13.91 -0.65
C PHE A 150 9.84 -14.52 -1.97
N LYS A 151 10.15 -15.80 -1.94
CA LYS A 151 10.44 -16.61 -3.11
C LYS A 151 9.50 -17.79 -3.14
N LEU A 152 8.67 -17.86 -4.18
CA LEU A 152 7.80 -18.99 -4.43
C LEU A 152 8.49 -19.94 -5.41
N GLY A 153 8.72 -21.16 -4.98
CA GLY A 153 9.20 -22.26 -5.80
C GLY A 153 8.03 -23.18 -6.17
N ARG A 154 8.36 -24.29 -6.79
CA ARG A 154 7.40 -25.28 -7.26
C ARG A 154 6.87 -26.15 -6.12
N GLU A 155 7.74 -26.58 -5.22
CA GLU A 155 7.44 -27.48 -4.11
C GLU A 155 7.38 -26.78 -2.77
N ASN A 156 8.13 -25.68 -2.62
CA ASN A 156 8.21 -24.92 -1.39
C ASN A 156 8.36 -23.43 -1.65
N ALA A 157 8.24 -22.65 -0.60
CA ALA A 157 8.50 -21.22 -0.62
C ALA A 157 9.47 -20.86 0.51
N ALA A 158 10.25 -19.80 0.29
CA ALA A 158 11.15 -19.25 1.27
C ALA A 158 10.78 -17.80 1.58
N VAL A 159 10.73 -17.47 2.86
CA VAL A 159 10.59 -16.09 3.35
C VAL A 159 11.86 -15.72 4.07
N TRP A 160 12.50 -14.65 3.64
CA TRP A 160 13.68 -14.11 4.30
C TRP A 160 13.37 -12.76 4.92
N VAL A 161 13.62 -12.63 6.21
CA VAL A 161 13.37 -11.43 6.99
C VAL A 161 14.67 -10.81 7.43
N THR A 162 14.85 -9.53 7.13
CA THR A 162 16.04 -8.74 7.48
C THR A 162 15.65 -7.45 8.19
N SER A 163 16.56 -6.87 8.96
CA SER A 163 16.40 -5.51 9.47
C SER A 163 16.85 -4.49 8.41
N LEU A 164 16.12 -3.38 8.28
CA LEU A 164 16.43 -2.33 7.30
C LEU A 164 17.60 -1.45 7.75
N ASP A 165 17.75 -1.23 9.05
CA ASP A 165 18.80 -0.38 9.62
C ASP A 165 20.21 -0.98 9.52
N LYS A 166 20.31 -2.32 9.63
CA LYS A 166 21.61 -3.03 9.68
C LYS A 166 21.79 -4.04 8.56
N GLY A 167 20.74 -4.32 7.78
CA GLY A 167 20.75 -5.37 6.75
C GLY A 167 21.01 -6.77 7.32
N LYS A 168 20.69 -7.01 8.61
CA LYS A 168 20.95 -8.28 9.27
C LYS A 168 19.74 -9.19 9.26
N PRO A 169 19.94 -10.54 9.20
CA PRO A 169 18.86 -11.48 9.37
C PRO A 169 18.13 -11.28 10.71
N VAL A 170 16.81 -11.48 10.71
CA VAL A 170 15.96 -11.44 11.90
C VAL A 170 15.46 -12.83 12.22
N ALA A 171 16.02 -13.42 13.26
CA ALA A 171 15.60 -14.72 13.79
C ALA A 171 14.34 -14.57 14.66
N GLY A 172 13.49 -15.62 14.69
CA GLY A 172 12.30 -15.63 15.54
C GLY A 172 11.14 -14.75 15.04
N ALA A 173 11.22 -14.20 13.85
CA ALA A 173 10.11 -13.46 13.25
C ALA A 173 8.98 -14.44 12.88
N LYS A 174 7.76 -14.12 13.28
CA LYS A 174 6.55 -14.87 12.93
C LYS A 174 6.12 -14.50 11.52
N VAL A 175 6.25 -15.44 10.60
CA VAL A 175 5.85 -15.30 9.20
C VAL A 175 4.48 -15.91 9.00
N ARG A 176 3.63 -15.23 8.24
CA ARG A 176 2.32 -15.73 7.81
C ARG A 176 2.16 -15.51 6.32
N VAL A 177 1.69 -16.54 5.63
CA VAL A 177 1.29 -16.47 4.22
C VAL A 177 -0.23 -16.56 4.17
N SER A 178 -0.85 -15.61 3.52
CA SER A 178 -2.29 -15.52 3.36
C SER A 178 -2.66 -15.43 1.88
N ASP A 179 -3.89 -15.82 1.56
CA ASP A 179 -4.45 -15.49 0.26
C ASP A 179 -4.73 -13.99 0.15
N CYS A 180 -5.13 -13.57 -1.02
CA CYS A 180 -5.45 -12.19 -1.31
C CYS A 180 -6.70 -11.64 -0.59
N ARG A 181 -7.36 -12.42 0.25
CA ARG A 181 -8.46 -12.00 1.16
C ARG A 181 -8.06 -12.01 2.63
N GLY A 182 -6.82 -12.43 2.92
CA GLY A 182 -6.31 -12.49 4.29
C GLY A 182 -6.61 -13.81 5.02
N ARG A 183 -7.11 -14.84 4.30
CA ARG A 183 -7.23 -16.17 4.87
C ARG A 183 -5.83 -16.77 4.98
N GLU A 184 -5.45 -17.17 6.19
CA GLU A 184 -4.16 -17.82 6.45
C GLU A 184 -4.06 -19.16 5.71
N LEU A 185 -2.96 -19.36 5.02
CA LEU A 185 -2.63 -20.59 4.30
C LEU A 185 -1.48 -21.33 4.96
N ALA A 186 -0.50 -20.58 5.50
CA ALA A 186 0.66 -21.15 6.17
C ALA A 186 1.26 -20.16 7.16
N GLN A 187 1.97 -20.70 8.16
CA GLN A 187 2.76 -19.91 9.09
C GLN A 187 4.08 -20.62 9.40
N ALA A 188 5.12 -19.85 9.70
CA ALA A 188 6.43 -20.34 10.08
C ALA A 188 7.17 -19.31 10.95
N ILE A 189 8.30 -19.71 11.53
CA ILE A 189 9.18 -18.83 12.31
C ILE A 189 10.54 -18.82 11.63
N THR A 190 11.16 -17.66 11.48
CA THR A 190 12.49 -17.54 10.89
C THR A 190 13.57 -18.14 11.80
N ASN A 191 14.51 -18.84 11.19
CA ASN A 191 15.71 -19.38 11.84
C ASN A 191 16.77 -18.30 12.09
N GLU A 192 17.96 -18.69 12.56
CA GLU A 192 19.08 -17.76 12.83
C GLU A 192 19.56 -17.00 11.60
N GLN A 193 19.36 -17.54 10.40
CA GLN A 193 19.65 -16.88 9.13
C GLN A 193 18.50 -15.99 8.64
N GLY A 194 17.47 -15.82 9.46
CA GLY A 194 16.28 -15.02 9.11
C GLY A 194 15.37 -15.68 8.08
N VAL A 195 15.52 -16.99 7.83
CA VAL A 195 14.79 -17.71 6.79
C VAL A 195 13.72 -18.60 7.41
N ALA A 196 12.52 -18.55 6.85
CA ALA A 196 11.43 -19.49 7.11
C ALA A 196 11.10 -20.24 5.82
N MET A 197 11.12 -21.57 5.87
CA MET A 197 10.67 -22.43 4.76
C MET A 197 9.20 -22.77 4.95
N ILE A 198 8.44 -22.74 3.85
CA ILE A 198 7.03 -23.05 3.82
C ILE A 198 6.77 -24.08 2.74
N GLU A 199 6.16 -25.17 3.13
CA GLU A 199 5.82 -26.28 2.25
C GLU A 199 4.33 -26.25 1.89
N GLY A 200 3.97 -26.87 0.76
CA GLY A 200 2.59 -27.10 0.37
C GLY A 200 1.84 -25.86 -0.14
N LEU A 201 2.51 -24.75 -0.44
CA LEU A 201 1.90 -23.66 -1.17
C LEU A 201 1.76 -24.03 -2.65
N SER A 202 0.61 -23.72 -3.23
CA SER A 202 0.42 -23.86 -4.69
C SER A 202 1.36 -22.92 -5.44
N PRO A 203 2.00 -23.34 -6.55
CA PRO A 203 2.71 -22.39 -7.43
C PRO A 203 1.77 -21.33 -8.01
N ASP A 204 0.49 -21.65 -8.14
CA ASP A 204 -0.55 -20.70 -8.58
C ASP A 204 -1.23 -20.07 -7.37
N ALA A 205 -1.02 -18.78 -7.19
CA ALA A 205 -1.66 -18.05 -6.12
C ALA A 205 -3.18 -17.98 -6.31
N PRO A 206 -3.97 -18.08 -5.21
CA PRO A 206 -5.42 -17.99 -5.28
C PRO A 206 -5.90 -16.70 -5.93
N SER A 207 -6.82 -16.79 -6.87
CA SER A 207 -7.42 -15.62 -7.52
C SER A 207 -8.46 -14.96 -6.60
N CYS A 208 -8.39 -13.65 -6.47
CA CYS A 208 -9.34 -12.84 -5.72
C CYS A 208 -10.08 -11.84 -6.60
N HIS A 209 -10.23 -12.14 -7.86
CA HIS A 209 -11.04 -11.30 -8.75
C HIS A 209 -12.48 -11.25 -8.24
N SER A 210 -13.03 -10.07 -8.13
CA SER A 210 -14.47 -9.85 -7.96
C SER A 210 -14.96 -8.91 -9.06
N ASN A 211 -16.21 -9.02 -9.44
CA ASN A 211 -16.83 -8.14 -10.43
C ASN A 211 -16.83 -6.66 -10.00
N ASP A 212 -16.54 -6.40 -8.71
CA ASP A 212 -16.49 -5.06 -8.13
C ASP A 212 -15.06 -4.50 -8.00
N ASP A 213 -14.02 -5.27 -8.33
CA ASP A 213 -12.63 -4.89 -8.04
C ASP A 213 -11.99 -3.99 -9.10
N TYR A 214 -12.74 -3.53 -10.11
CA TYR A 214 -12.25 -2.51 -11.08
C TYR A 214 -10.80 -2.73 -11.54
N GLY A 215 -10.46 -3.95 -11.94
CA GLY A 215 -9.11 -4.30 -12.39
C GLY A 215 -8.06 -4.49 -11.27
N GLN A 216 -8.43 -4.36 -10.01
CA GLN A 216 -7.56 -4.56 -8.86
C GLN A 216 -7.54 -6.01 -8.33
N GLY A 217 -8.16 -6.94 -9.07
CA GLY A 217 -8.10 -8.36 -8.75
C GLY A 217 -6.68 -8.87 -8.89
N SER A 218 -6.07 -9.33 -7.80
CA SER A 218 -4.73 -9.90 -7.80
C SER A 218 -4.79 -11.38 -7.51
N SER A 219 -4.00 -12.14 -8.24
CA SER A 219 -3.69 -13.54 -7.92
C SER A 219 -2.32 -13.56 -7.24
N ALA A 220 -2.29 -13.18 -5.98
CA ALA A 220 -1.05 -13.05 -5.24
C ALA A 220 -1.19 -13.54 -3.80
N TYR A 221 -0.10 -14.04 -3.24
CA TYR A 221 0.03 -14.29 -1.82
C TYR A 221 0.39 -12.99 -1.08
N PHE A 222 -0.24 -12.78 0.05
CA PHE A 222 0.15 -11.76 1.01
C PHE A 222 1.04 -12.40 2.08
N VAL A 223 2.27 -11.94 2.21
CA VAL A 223 3.26 -12.49 3.13
C VAL A 223 3.62 -11.43 4.17
N SER A 224 3.25 -11.66 5.42
CA SER A 224 3.57 -10.77 6.53
C SER A 224 4.60 -11.38 7.46
N ALA A 225 5.45 -10.54 8.03
CA ALA A 225 6.35 -10.90 9.13
C ALA A 225 6.13 -9.96 10.31
N ARG A 226 6.11 -10.53 11.52
CA ARG A 226 6.01 -9.79 12.78
C ARG A 226 7.13 -10.19 13.70
N HIS A 227 7.76 -9.20 14.31
CA HIS A 227 8.83 -9.41 15.27
C HIS A 227 8.74 -8.39 16.40
N ALA A 228 8.80 -8.85 17.64
CA ALA A 228 8.83 -7.97 18.80
C ALA A 228 10.27 -7.77 19.27
N GLN A 229 10.71 -6.53 19.31
CA GLN A 229 12.02 -6.16 19.84
C GLN A 229 11.85 -5.04 20.89
N GLY A 230 12.40 -5.23 22.07
CA GLY A 230 12.32 -4.23 23.14
C GLY A 230 10.88 -3.88 23.57
N GLY A 231 9.95 -4.82 23.48
CA GLY A 231 8.54 -4.61 23.83
C GLY A 231 7.71 -3.88 22.74
N VAL A 232 8.31 -3.52 21.62
CA VAL A 232 7.64 -2.92 20.48
C VAL A 232 7.45 -3.99 19.40
N GLU A 233 6.21 -4.23 19.01
CA GLU A 233 5.91 -5.11 17.88
C GLU A 233 6.08 -4.33 16.57
N ASP A 234 6.94 -4.86 15.71
CA ASP A 234 7.15 -4.39 14.35
C ASP A 234 6.56 -5.39 13.35
N MET A 235 6.12 -4.89 12.20
CA MET A 235 5.58 -5.72 11.14
C MET A 235 5.94 -5.17 9.76
N ALA A 236 6.18 -6.08 8.84
CA ALA A 236 6.30 -5.78 7.42
C ALA A 236 5.58 -6.82 6.58
N PHE A 237 5.35 -6.51 5.33
CA PHE A 237 4.73 -7.44 4.39
C PHE A 237 5.23 -7.23 2.96
N THR A 238 4.99 -8.23 2.14
CA THR A 238 5.14 -8.15 0.69
C THR A 238 4.02 -8.95 0.01
N TRP A 239 3.76 -8.62 -1.26
CA TRP A 239 2.93 -9.42 -2.13
C TRP A 239 3.81 -10.26 -3.06
N SER A 240 3.38 -11.45 -3.42
CA SER A 240 4.15 -12.33 -4.29
C SER A 240 4.33 -11.79 -5.72
N ASP A 241 3.48 -10.86 -6.14
CA ASP A 241 3.50 -10.18 -7.44
C ASP A 241 4.20 -8.81 -7.41
N TRP A 242 4.77 -8.41 -6.27
CA TRP A 242 5.54 -7.17 -6.19
C TRP A 242 6.93 -7.34 -6.79
N GLN A 243 7.05 -7.01 -8.07
CA GLN A 243 8.31 -7.12 -8.83
C GLN A 243 8.79 -5.76 -9.36
N ARG A 244 8.22 -4.65 -8.88
CA ARG A 244 8.55 -3.32 -9.39
C ARG A 244 10.02 -2.96 -9.13
N GLY A 245 10.72 -2.57 -10.19
CA GLY A 245 12.08 -2.02 -10.14
C GLY A 245 13.14 -2.90 -10.78
N ILE A 246 13.12 -4.22 -10.60
CA ILE A 246 14.03 -5.17 -11.24
C ILE A 246 13.20 -6.09 -12.14
N GLU A 247 12.71 -5.51 -13.24
CA GLU A 247 11.93 -6.24 -14.21
C GLU A 247 12.84 -6.79 -15.30
N PRO A 248 12.78 -8.10 -15.61
CA PRO A 248 13.70 -8.75 -16.56
C PRO A 248 13.74 -8.08 -17.94
N TRP A 249 12.59 -7.55 -18.40
CA TRP A 249 12.52 -6.86 -19.70
C TRP A 249 13.38 -5.59 -19.77
N ARG A 250 13.64 -4.93 -18.62
CA ARG A 250 14.53 -3.76 -18.56
C ARG A 250 15.98 -4.11 -18.84
N PHE A 251 16.34 -5.37 -18.65
CA PHE A 251 17.67 -5.91 -18.88
C PHE A 251 17.75 -6.76 -20.14
N ASN A 252 16.68 -6.75 -20.94
CA ASN A 252 16.58 -7.57 -22.15
C ASN A 252 16.76 -9.08 -21.88
N VAL A 253 16.35 -9.53 -20.70
CA VAL A 253 16.39 -10.93 -20.29
C VAL A 253 15.04 -11.57 -20.58
N PRO A 254 14.96 -12.56 -21.47
CA PRO A 254 13.71 -13.28 -21.70
C PRO A 254 13.37 -14.13 -20.47
N THR A 255 12.20 -13.88 -19.91
CA THR A 255 11.65 -14.65 -18.80
C THR A 255 10.24 -15.10 -19.13
N SER A 256 9.84 -16.26 -18.60
CA SER A 256 8.48 -16.75 -18.64
C SER A 256 7.97 -16.95 -17.21
N SER A 257 6.76 -16.50 -16.95
CA SER A 257 6.01 -16.81 -15.72
C SER A 257 5.27 -18.15 -15.80
N GLU A 258 5.31 -18.80 -16.96
CA GLU A 258 4.67 -20.10 -17.15
C GLU A 258 5.43 -21.19 -16.38
N VAL A 259 4.70 -22.21 -15.96
CA VAL A 259 5.29 -23.40 -15.34
C VAL A 259 6.24 -24.05 -16.33
N GLN A 260 7.52 -24.08 -16.01
CA GLN A 260 8.54 -24.71 -16.84
C GLN A 260 8.63 -26.21 -16.51
N PRO A 261 8.95 -27.08 -17.48
CA PRO A 261 9.17 -28.49 -17.21
C PRO A 261 10.39 -28.70 -16.29
N ASP A 262 10.41 -29.81 -15.55
CA ASP A 262 11.47 -30.13 -14.58
C ASP A 262 12.85 -30.28 -15.22
N ALA A 263 12.89 -30.65 -16.49
CA ALA A 263 14.10 -30.77 -17.26
C ALA A 263 14.00 -29.94 -18.55
N ARG A 264 15.05 -29.22 -18.86
CA ARG A 264 15.19 -28.48 -20.10
C ARG A 264 16.48 -28.87 -20.79
N ALA A 265 16.36 -29.37 -22.00
CA ALA A 265 17.52 -29.63 -22.85
C ALA A 265 17.79 -28.40 -23.74
N HIS A 266 19.02 -28.01 -23.82
CA HIS A 266 19.46 -26.95 -24.73
C HIS A 266 20.68 -27.46 -25.51
N THR A 267 20.60 -27.40 -26.84
CA THR A 267 21.71 -27.79 -27.71
C THR A 267 22.53 -26.53 -28.04
N VAL A 268 23.80 -26.60 -27.73
CA VAL A 268 24.76 -25.54 -28.09
C VAL A 268 25.60 -26.04 -29.25
N PHE A 269 25.50 -25.36 -30.37
CA PHE A 269 26.34 -25.64 -31.54
C PHE A 269 27.68 -24.91 -31.41
N ASP A 270 28.72 -25.44 -32.06
CA ASP A 270 30.03 -24.78 -32.17
C ASP A 270 29.97 -23.44 -32.88
N ARG A 271 28.93 -23.23 -33.71
CA ARG A 271 28.60 -21.97 -34.41
C ARG A 271 27.14 -21.89 -34.76
N THR A 272 26.64 -20.68 -34.93
CA THR A 272 25.22 -20.41 -35.18
C THR A 272 24.84 -20.40 -36.69
N LEU A 273 25.82 -20.32 -37.56
CA LEU A 273 25.60 -20.29 -39.00
C LEU A 273 26.34 -21.44 -39.67
N LEU A 274 25.62 -22.25 -40.41
CA LEU A 274 26.10 -23.50 -41.02
C LEU A 274 25.78 -23.48 -42.53
N ARG A 275 26.66 -24.06 -43.36
CA ARG A 275 26.41 -24.29 -44.77
C ARG A 275 25.85 -25.70 -44.97
N ALA A 276 25.10 -25.87 -46.06
CA ALA A 276 24.60 -27.19 -46.42
C ALA A 276 25.77 -28.16 -46.65
N GLY A 277 25.72 -29.34 -45.98
CA GLY A 277 26.78 -30.36 -46.05
C GLY A 277 27.91 -30.24 -45.02
N GLU A 278 27.91 -29.20 -44.16
CA GLU A 278 28.88 -29.10 -43.05
C GLU A 278 28.52 -30.05 -41.90
N THR A 279 29.55 -30.57 -41.26
CA THR A 279 29.38 -31.35 -40.01
C THR A 279 29.27 -30.41 -38.82
N VAL A 280 28.30 -30.64 -37.97
CA VAL A 280 27.99 -29.84 -36.77
C VAL A 280 28.46 -30.64 -35.54
N SER A 281 29.23 -29.98 -34.68
CA SER A 281 29.56 -30.48 -33.35
C SER A 281 28.57 -29.90 -32.32
N MET A 282 28.07 -30.75 -31.40
CA MET A 282 27.11 -30.41 -30.35
C MET A 282 27.71 -30.77 -29.00
#